data_6a6cc059209542c48f456a054a8c9a63
#
_entry.id   6a6cc059209542c48f456a054a8c9a63
#
_cell.length_a   1.000
_cell.length_b   1.000
_cell.length_c   1.000
_cell.angle_alpha   90.00
_cell.angle_beta   90.00
_cell.angle_gamma   90.00
#
_symmetry.space_group_name_H-M   'P 1'
#
loop_
_entity.id
_entity.type
_entity.pdbx_description
1 polymer ?
#
loop_
_entity_poly.entity_id
_entity_poly.type
_entity_poly.pdbx_seq_one_letter_code
_entity_poly.pdbx_strand_id
1 'polypeptide(L)'
;MERGDLAAERHKVLTPHPATPDAVLDGVCEVIEHFGWSGPVGATYPGVVVDGTARTAANVDKTWIGVNAAQKLAERVGAPVTLVNDADAAGIAELRFGAGRGRMGTVILLTFGTGIGSAVFSGGQLVPNTELGHLELHGHEAEERASTRAKEEGDLSWQHWARRVQKYLAHVEMLFSPELFIIGGGVSRKADKFLPLIEGIQAEVVPAQLRNN
;
A
#
# COMPACT_ATOMS: atom_id res chain seq x y z
N MET A 1 -2.40 1.01 21.64
CA MET A 1 -3.11 0.90 20.35
C MET A 1 -3.53 -0.54 20.11
N GLU A 2 -4.54 -1.01 20.84
CA GLU A 2 -4.99 -2.40 20.71
C GLU A 2 -6.01 -2.62 19.58
N ARG A 3 -6.50 -1.54 18.96
CA ARG A 3 -7.57 -1.58 17.95
C ARG A 3 -7.20 -0.95 16.59
N GLY A 4 -5.98 -0.43 16.42
CA GLY A 4 -5.57 0.27 15.20
C GLY A 4 -6.13 1.70 15.05
N ASP A 5 -6.71 2.26 16.11
CA ASP A 5 -7.22 3.62 16.10
C ASP A 5 -6.09 4.66 16.13
N LEU A 6 -6.32 5.82 15.50
CA LEU A 6 -5.39 6.93 15.56
C LEU A 6 -5.33 7.50 16.98
N ALA A 7 -4.13 7.75 17.48
CA ALA A 7 -3.90 8.37 18.80
C ALA A 7 -4.10 9.90 18.79
N ALA A 8 -3.99 10.53 17.62
CA ALA A 8 -4.16 11.95 17.38
C ALA A 8 -4.75 12.20 15.98
N GLU A 9 -5.19 13.41 15.72
CA GLU A 9 -5.58 13.83 14.37
C GLU A 9 -4.38 13.79 13.42
N ARG A 10 -4.66 13.52 12.14
CA ARG A 10 -3.60 13.49 11.12
C ARG A 10 -3.06 14.89 10.86
N HIS A 11 -1.75 15.03 10.93
CA HIS A 11 -1.04 16.21 10.43
C HIS A 11 -0.53 15.94 9.01
N LYS A 12 -0.64 16.95 8.13
CA LYS A 12 -0.21 16.85 6.74
C LYS A 12 0.69 18.02 6.39
N VAL A 13 1.82 17.69 5.78
CA VAL A 13 2.72 18.66 5.14
C VAL A 13 2.71 18.40 3.63
N LEU A 14 2.93 19.43 2.84
CA LEU A 14 3.02 19.30 1.40
C LEU A 14 4.33 18.60 1.03
N THR A 15 4.25 17.64 0.11
CA THR A 15 5.44 17.02 -0.45
C THR A 15 6.25 18.07 -1.21
N PRO A 16 7.54 18.25 -0.91
CA PRO A 16 8.37 19.22 -1.59
C PRO A 16 8.55 18.88 -3.07
N HIS A 17 8.77 19.89 -3.89
CA HIS A 17 9.12 19.74 -5.29
C HIS A 17 10.44 20.47 -5.59
N PRO A 18 11.51 19.74 -6.00
CA PRO A 18 11.56 18.28 -6.21
C PRO A 18 11.51 17.50 -4.89
N ALA A 19 10.93 16.30 -4.93
CA ALA A 19 10.79 15.39 -3.78
C ALA A 19 12.11 14.63 -3.52
N THR A 20 13.20 15.36 -3.30
CA THR A 20 14.51 14.78 -2.98
C THR A 20 14.53 14.15 -1.58
N PRO A 21 15.46 13.20 -1.30
CA PRO A 21 15.55 12.56 0.00
C PRO A 21 15.63 13.56 1.15
N ASP A 22 16.54 14.53 1.08
CA ASP A 22 16.74 15.48 2.18
C ASP A 22 15.52 16.37 2.39
N ALA A 23 14.93 16.92 1.32
CA ALA A 23 13.74 17.75 1.41
C ALA A 23 12.52 17.03 2.00
N VAL A 24 12.31 15.75 1.62
CA VAL A 24 11.22 14.95 2.18
C VAL A 24 11.50 14.56 3.63
N LEU A 25 12.73 14.19 3.97
CA LEU A 25 13.10 13.85 5.34
C LEU A 25 12.98 15.07 6.28
N ASP A 26 13.24 16.30 5.81
CA ASP A 26 12.99 17.52 6.57
C ASP A 26 11.49 17.67 6.88
N GLY A 27 10.61 17.44 5.90
CA GLY A 27 9.17 17.44 6.13
C GLY A 27 8.70 16.32 7.09
N VAL A 28 9.34 15.16 7.08
CA VAL A 28 9.06 14.09 8.05
C VAL A 28 9.46 14.52 9.46
N CYS A 29 10.61 15.18 9.62
CA CYS A 29 11.05 15.74 10.91
C CYS A 29 10.04 16.77 11.42
N GLU A 30 9.53 17.67 10.57
CA GLU A 30 8.48 18.64 10.93
C GLU A 30 7.23 17.93 11.47
N VAL A 31 6.78 16.84 10.85
CA VAL A 31 5.65 16.05 11.34
C VAL A 31 5.95 15.43 12.71
N ILE A 32 7.15 14.89 12.93
CA ILE A 32 7.55 14.28 14.20
C ILE A 32 7.59 15.34 15.32
N GLU A 33 8.15 16.51 15.03
CA GLU A 33 8.21 17.65 15.94
C GLU A 33 6.81 18.17 16.29
N HIS A 34 5.92 18.27 15.31
CA HIS A 34 4.52 18.68 15.53
C HIS A 34 3.82 17.83 16.61
N PHE A 35 4.10 16.52 16.64
CA PHE A 35 3.54 15.62 17.65
C PHE A 35 4.37 15.54 18.95
N GLY A 36 5.51 16.22 19.03
CA GLY A 36 6.43 16.11 20.17
C GLY A 36 6.89 14.68 20.43
N TRP A 37 6.99 13.85 19.37
CA TRP A 37 7.28 12.44 19.51
C TRP A 37 8.78 12.17 19.68
N SER A 38 9.16 11.36 20.65
CA SER A 38 10.55 10.99 20.97
C SER A 38 10.82 9.49 21.01
N GLY A 39 9.87 8.67 20.58
CA GLY A 39 9.99 7.21 20.54
C GLY A 39 10.40 6.66 19.17
N PRO A 40 10.39 5.32 19.00
CA PRO A 40 10.62 4.70 17.69
C PRO A 40 9.66 5.21 16.62
N VAL A 41 10.15 5.36 15.39
CA VAL A 41 9.37 5.88 14.26
C VAL A 41 9.14 4.78 13.23
N GLY A 42 7.88 4.55 12.85
CA GLY A 42 7.52 3.80 11.66
C GLY A 42 7.27 4.76 10.50
N ALA A 43 7.95 4.55 9.39
CA ALA A 43 7.79 5.34 8.18
C ALA A 43 7.48 4.44 6.98
N THR A 44 6.79 5.00 5.98
CA THR A 44 6.52 4.30 4.72
C THR A 44 7.13 5.01 3.55
N TYR A 45 7.47 4.25 2.51
CA TYR A 45 8.03 4.75 1.27
C TYR A 45 7.27 4.15 0.09
N PRO A 46 6.92 4.95 -0.94
CA PRO A 46 6.16 4.47 -2.11
C PRO A 46 7.08 3.76 -3.12
N GLY A 47 7.59 2.60 -2.76
CA GLY A 47 8.50 1.79 -3.58
C GLY A 47 9.17 0.69 -2.77
N VAL A 48 10.05 -0.06 -3.42
CA VAL A 48 10.78 -1.20 -2.84
C VAL A 48 11.77 -0.70 -1.78
N VAL A 49 11.71 -1.29 -0.59
CA VAL A 49 12.60 -1.01 0.54
C VAL A 49 13.29 -2.29 1.00
N VAL A 50 14.63 -2.29 1.01
CA VAL A 50 15.43 -3.41 1.52
C VAL A 50 16.41 -2.87 2.54
N ASP A 51 16.36 -3.39 3.76
CA ASP A 51 17.22 -2.97 4.89
C ASP A 51 17.24 -1.44 5.09
N GLY A 52 16.04 -0.81 5.04
CA GLY A 52 15.87 0.64 5.18
C GLY A 52 16.33 1.47 3.98
N THR A 53 16.76 0.82 2.89
CA THR A 53 17.27 1.45 1.67
C THR A 53 16.21 1.42 0.57
N ALA A 54 15.90 2.57 -0.01
CA ALA A 54 15.04 2.70 -1.18
C ALA A 54 15.74 2.09 -2.42
N ARG A 55 15.06 1.14 -3.09
CA ARG A 55 15.58 0.45 -4.27
C ARG A 55 14.95 0.91 -5.57
N THR A 56 13.74 1.43 -5.51
CA THR A 56 13.01 1.97 -6.67
C THR A 56 12.52 3.39 -6.36
N ALA A 57 12.22 4.16 -7.40
CA ALA A 57 11.69 5.52 -7.29
C ALA A 57 10.78 5.81 -8.49
N ALA A 58 9.52 5.37 -8.44
CA ALA A 58 8.55 5.59 -9.50
C ALA A 58 7.93 7.00 -9.42
N ASN A 59 7.46 7.38 -8.24
CA ASN A 59 6.68 8.60 -8.00
C ASN A 59 7.44 9.67 -7.18
N VAL A 60 8.74 9.48 -6.94
CA VAL A 60 9.62 10.40 -6.23
C VAL A 60 10.90 10.64 -7.03
N ASP A 61 11.74 11.55 -6.57
CA ASP A 61 13.00 11.85 -7.25
C ASP A 61 13.92 10.62 -7.35
N LYS A 62 14.59 10.45 -8.48
CA LYS A 62 15.47 9.30 -8.73
C LYS A 62 16.67 9.22 -7.79
N THR A 63 17.03 10.32 -7.16
CA THR A 63 18.09 10.37 -6.13
C THR A 63 17.79 9.56 -4.88
N TRP A 64 16.55 9.07 -4.70
CA TRP A 64 16.20 8.13 -3.65
C TRP A 64 16.86 6.76 -3.81
N ILE A 65 17.14 6.34 -5.06
CA ILE A 65 17.68 5.00 -5.33
C ILE A 65 19.05 4.83 -4.67
N GLY A 66 19.15 3.83 -3.78
CA GLY A 66 20.36 3.54 -3.00
C GLY A 66 20.48 4.32 -1.69
N VAL A 67 19.55 5.22 -1.37
CA VAL A 67 19.55 5.96 -0.10
C VAL A 67 19.01 5.08 1.02
N ASN A 68 19.78 4.91 2.10
CA ASN A 68 19.26 4.33 3.34
C ASN A 68 18.48 5.41 4.11
N ALA A 69 17.19 5.52 3.79
CA ALA A 69 16.32 6.54 4.36
C ALA A 69 16.00 6.25 5.84
N ALA A 70 15.96 4.98 6.25
CA ALA A 70 15.76 4.65 7.66
C ALA A 70 16.91 5.17 8.53
N GLN A 71 18.15 4.94 8.10
CA GLN A 71 19.33 5.43 8.81
C GLN A 71 19.38 6.96 8.82
N LYS A 72 19.21 7.60 7.66
CA LYS A 72 19.22 9.07 7.57
C LYS A 72 18.16 9.72 8.47
N LEU A 73 16.95 9.16 8.51
CA LEU A 73 15.91 9.67 9.40
C LEU A 73 16.25 9.42 10.88
N ALA A 74 16.77 8.21 11.21
CA ALA A 74 17.16 7.88 12.58
C ALA A 74 18.23 8.85 13.12
N GLU A 75 19.22 9.21 12.29
CA GLU A 75 20.26 10.20 12.64
C GLU A 75 19.68 11.59 12.92
N ARG A 76 18.65 12.01 12.16
CA ARG A 76 17.99 13.33 12.33
C ARG A 76 17.12 13.38 13.58
N VAL A 77 16.37 12.32 13.87
CA VAL A 77 15.39 12.31 14.98
C VAL A 77 15.95 11.74 16.29
N GLY A 78 17.15 11.14 16.26
CA GLY A 78 17.77 10.54 17.44
C GLY A 78 17.03 9.31 17.99
N ALA A 79 16.25 8.61 17.16
CA ALA A 79 15.43 7.49 17.55
C ALA A 79 15.47 6.36 16.48
N PRO A 80 15.20 5.09 16.86
CA PRO A 80 15.11 4.00 15.90
C PRO A 80 14.01 4.24 14.85
N VAL A 81 14.33 3.98 13.58
CA VAL A 81 13.40 4.12 12.46
C VAL A 81 13.25 2.79 11.74
N THR A 82 12.02 2.37 11.51
CA THR A 82 11.68 1.27 10.61
C THR A 82 11.01 1.84 9.37
N LEU A 83 11.57 1.57 8.19
CA LEU A 83 11.03 1.97 6.90
C LEU A 83 10.55 0.75 6.13
N VAL A 84 9.32 0.79 5.63
CA VAL A 84 8.73 -0.27 4.81
C VAL A 84 8.01 0.32 3.60
N ASN A 85 7.66 -0.52 2.62
CA ASN A 85 6.77 -0.12 1.54
C ASN A 85 5.40 0.28 2.09
N ASP A 86 4.70 1.21 1.45
CA ASP A 86 3.39 1.73 1.91
C ASP A 86 2.27 0.68 1.83
N ALA A 87 2.23 -0.16 0.79
CA ALA A 87 1.27 -1.25 0.69
C ALA A 87 1.58 -2.35 1.72
N ASP A 88 2.85 -2.67 1.97
CA ASP A 88 3.27 -3.60 3.02
C ASP A 88 2.78 -3.12 4.40
N ALA A 89 2.97 -1.84 4.71
CA ALA A 89 2.50 -1.25 5.96
C ALA A 89 0.97 -1.34 6.11
N ALA A 90 0.24 -1.04 5.04
CA ALA A 90 -1.22 -1.18 5.02
C ALA A 90 -1.65 -2.63 5.24
N GLY A 91 -0.96 -3.59 4.60
CA GLY A 91 -1.20 -5.01 4.77
C GLY A 91 -0.94 -5.49 6.20
N ILE A 92 0.18 -5.09 6.81
CA ILE A 92 0.51 -5.40 8.21
C ILE A 92 -0.60 -4.88 9.15
N ALA A 93 -1.07 -3.67 8.91
CA ALA A 93 -2.14 -3.08 9.70
C ALA A 93 -3.46 -3.87 9.58
N GLU A 94 -3.88 -4.20 8.35
CA GLU A 94 -5.10 -4.98 8.10
C GLU A 94 -5.02 -6.40 8.65
N LEU A 95 -3.86 -7.04 8.57
CA LEU A 95 -3.66 -8.39 9.12
C LEU A 95 -3.70 -8.38 10.65
N ARG A 96 -3.18 -7.33 11.28
CA ARG A 96 -3.10 -7.23 12.74
C ARG A 96 -4.39 -6.71 13.37
N PHE A 97 -5.06 -5.76 12.76
CA PHE A 97 -6.17 -5.00 13.35
C PHE A 97 -7.44 -4.96 12.51
N GLY A 98 -7.38 -5.32 11.21
CA GLY A 98 -8.46 -5.16 10.26
C GLY A 98 -8.98 -6.49 9.69
N ALA A 99 -9.33 -6.48 8.41
CA ALA A 99 -10.01 -7.55 7.70
C ALA A 99 -9.24 -8.88 7.65
N GLY A 100 -7.91 -8.83 7.74
CA GLY A 100 -7.05 -10.03 7.72
C GLY A 100 -6.79 -10.64 9.09
N ARG A 101 -7.38 -10.11 10.16
CA ARG A 101 -7.09 -10.56 11.53
C ARG A 101 -7.41 -12.04 11.74
N GLY A 102 -6.40 -12.78 12.22
CA GLY A 102 -6.54 -14.22 12.53
C GLY A 102 -6.44 -15.14 11.31
N ARG A 103 -6.25 -14.61 10.11
CA ARG A 103 -6.03 -15.41 8.91
C ARG A 103 -4.61 -15.96 8.87
N MET A 104 -4.47 -17.24 8.57
CA MET A 104 -3.18 -17.95 8.55
C MET A 104 -2.84 -18.53 7.16
N GLY A 105 -3.79 -18.54 6.24
CA GLY A 105 -3.54 -18.90 4.84
C GLY A 105 -2.82 -17.81 4.06
N THR A 106 -2.87 -17.86 2.75
CA THR A 106 -2.36 -16.79 1.90
C THR A 106 -3.37 -15.64 1.87
N VAL A 107 -2.95 -14.47 2.34
CA VAL A 107 -3.75 -13.23 2.31
C VAL A 107 -3.06 -12.23 1.40
N ILE A 108 -3.81 -11.61 0.51
CA ILE A 108 -3.28 -10.61 -0.41
C ILE A 108 -4.08 -9.31 -0.23
N LEU A 109 -3.40 -8.25 0.24
CA LEU A 109 -3.93 -6.91 0.18
C LEU A 109 -3.54 -6.27 -1.14
N LEU A 110 -4.51 -5.61 -1.79
CA LEU A 110 -4.32 -4.84 -3.01
C LEU A 110 -4.85 -3.42 -2.81
N THR A 111 -3.99 -2.42 -2.92
CA THR A 111 -4.37 -1.01 -2.81
C THR A 111 -4.57 -0.41 -4.19
N PHE A 112 -5.78 0.03 -4.50
CA PHE A 112 -6.11 0.66 -5.79
C PHE A 112 -6.10 2.18 -5.64
N GLY A 113 -5.18 2.82 -6.38
CA GLY A 113 -4.97 4.26 -6.39
C GLY A 113 -4.47 4.74 -7.75
N THR A 114 -3.38 5.52 -7.77
CA THR A 114 -2.64 5.89 -8.99
C THR A 114 -2.11 4.66 -9.71
N GLY A 115 -1.59 3.69 -8.96
CA GLY A 115 -1.24 2.35 -9.41
C GLY A 115 -2.00 1.29 -8.60
N ILE A 116 -1.42 0.07 -8.53
CA ILE A 116 -1.89 -1.01 -7.68
C ILE A 116 -0.72 -1.48 -6.80
N GLY A 117 -0.74 -1.11 -5.52
CA GLY A 117 0.18 -1.67 -4.53
C GLY A 117 -0.30 -3.02 -4.04
N SER A 118 0.63 -3.86 -3.59
CA SER A 118 0.31 -5.19 -3.08
C SER A 118 1.10 -5.54 -1.82
N ALA A 119 0.49 -6.29 -0.92
CA ALA A 119 1.16 -6.94 0.20
C ALA A 119 0.67 -8.38 0.32
N VAL A 120 1.59 -9.32 0.30
CA VAL A 120 1.31 -10.75 0.35
C VAL A 120 1.73 -11.32 1.69
N PHE A 121 0.87 -12.14 2.29
CA PHE A 121 1.15 -12.83 3.55
C PHE A 121 0.95 -14.32 3.39
N SER A 122 1.77 -15.10 4.05
CA SER A 122 1.65 -16.54 4.17
C SER A 122 1.95 -16.95 5.61
N GLY A 123 1.05 -17.71 6.24
CA GLY A 123 1.21 -18.08 7.64
C GLY A 123 1.25 -16.87 8.60
N GLY A 124 0.59 -15.77 8.25
CA GLY A 124 0.64 -14.51 9.01
C GLY A 124 1.92 -13.70 8.84
N GLN A 125 2.86 -14.14 8.00
CA GLN A 125 4.14 -13.47 7.74
C GLN A 125 4.11 -12.74 6.41
N LEU A 126 4.60 -11.51 6.39
CA LEU A 126 4.73 -10.71 5.18
C LEU A 126 5.79 -11.29 4.23
N VAL A 127 5.44 -11.37 2.95
CA VAL A 127 6.40 -11.48 1.84
C VAL A 127 6.65 -10.05 1.36
N PRO A 128 7.78 -9.42 1.73
CA PRO A 128 7.95 -7.99 1.55
C PRO A 128 8.15 -7.58 0.09
N ASN A 129 7.77 -6.34 -0.21
CA ASN A 129 8.01 -5.69 -1.50
C ASN A 129 7.43 -6.45 -2.71
N THR A 130 6.22 -6.98 -2.59
CA THR A 130 5.54 -7.58 -3.74
C THR A 130 4.95 -6.48 -4.62
N GLU A 131 5.16 -6.58 -5.93
CA GLU A 131 4.74 -5.58 -6.92
C GLU A 131 3.76 -6.21 -7.93
N LEU A 132 2.65 -6.78 -7.42
CA LEU A 132 1.67 -7.49 -8.25
C LEU A 132 0.91 -6.57 -9.21
N GLY A 133 0.94 -5.24 -8.99
CA GLY A 133 0.40 -4.26 -9.91
C GLY A 133 1.08 -4.27 -11.28
N HIS A 134 2.37 -4.67 -11.32
CA HIS A 134 3.17 -4.79 -12.54
C HIS A 134 3.01 -6.15 -13.26
N LEU A 135 2.13 -7.05 -12.78
CA LEU A 135 1.81 -8.27 -13.52
C LEU A 135 1.30 -7.92 -14.93
N GLU A 136 1.92 -8.51 -15.93
CA GLU A 136 1.51 -8.33 -17.31
C GLU A 136 0.27 -9.17 -17.64
N LEU A 137 -0.80 -8.52 -18.07
CA LEU A 137 -2.05 -9.12 -18.51
C LEU A 137 -2.37 -8.64 -19.93
N HIS A 138 -2.32 -9.56 -20.91
CA HIS A 138 -2.62 -9.25 -22.31
C HIS A 138 -1.78 -8.09 -22.88
N GLY A 139 -0.48 -8.08 -22.57
CA GLY A 139 0.47 -7.08 -23.07
C GLY A 139 0.42 -5.72 -22.37
N HIS A 140 -0.20 -5.65 -21.18
CA HIS A 140 -0.27 -4.44 -20.36
C HIS A 140 -0.04 -4.78 -18.89
N GLU A 141 0.59 -3.88 -18.14
CA GLU A 141 0.63 -4.00 -16.70
C GLU A 141 -0.80 -3.91 -16.13
N ALA A 142 -1.08 -4.72 -15.09
CA ALA A 142 -2.40 -4.76 -14.49
C ALA A 142 -2.87 -3.38 -14.01
N GLU A 143 -1.97 -2.59 -13.44
CA GLU A 143 -2.30 -1.25 -12.94
C GLU A 143 -2.67 -0.25 -14.04
N GLU A 144 -2.13 -0.38 -15.25
CA GLU A 144 -2.51 0.47 -16.40
C GLU A 144 -3.99 0.31 -16.76
N ARG A 145 -4.59 -0.81 -16.41
CA ARG A 145 -5.97 -1.14 -16.76
C ARG A 145 -6.94 -1.18 -15.60
N ALA A 146 -6.47 -1.59 -14.43
CA ALA A 146 -7.33 -1.87 -13.27
C ALA A 146 -7.13 -0.90 -12.08
N SER A 147 -6.16 0.03 -12.12
CA SER A 147 -6.04 1.06 -11.09
C SER A 147 -7.25 2.00 -11.04
N THR A 148 -7.39 2.74 -9.94
CA THR A 148 -8.43 3.80 -9.84
C THR A 148 -8.18 4.91 -10.86
N ARG A 149 -6.89 5.27 -11.08
CA ARG A 149 -6.51 6.22 -12.13
C ARG A 149 -7.00 5.77 -13.50
N ALA A 150 -6.78 4.50 -13.88
CA ALA A 150 -7.24 3.96 -15.15
C ALA A 150 -8.77 4.01 -15.31
N LYS A 151 -9.52 3.86 -14.20
CA LYS A 151 -10.97 4.04 -14.19
C LYS A 151 -11.35 5.49 -14.48
N GLU A 152 -10.70 6.44 -13.82
CA GLU A 152 -11.00 7.87 -13.90
C GLU A 152 -10.62 8.44 -15.26
N GLU A 153 -9.41 8.19 -15.75
CA GLU A 153 -8.92 8.63 -17.06
C GLU A 153 -9.73 8.02 -18.22
N GLY A 154 -10.18 6.77 -18.07
CA GLY A 154 -11.01 6.09 -19.07
C GLY A 154 -12.51 6.35 -18.93
N ASP A 155 -12.95 7.18 -17.99
CA ASP A 155 -14.37 7.43 -17.65
C ASP A 155 -15.19 6.12 -17.56
N LEU A 156 -14.59 5.10 -16.91
CA LEU A 156 -15.21 3.78 -16.86
C LEU A 156 -16.36 3.75 -15.85
N SER A 157 -17.48 3.17 -16.27
CA SER A 157 -18.53 2.80 -15.32
C SER A 157 -17.99 1.79 -14.30
N TRP A 158 -18.62 1.73 -13.12
CA TRP A 158 -18.26 0.76 -12.08
C TRP A 158 -18.31 -0.68 -12.60
N GLN A 159 -19.27 -1.00 -13.46
CA GLN A 159 -19.40 -2.32 -14.05
C GLN A 159 -18.23 -2.66 -15.01
N HIS A 160 -17.82 -1.72 -15.85
CA HIS A 160 -16.70 -1.94 -16.75
C HIS A 160 -15.38 -2.06 -16.00
N TRP A 161 -15.18 -1.24 -14.98
CA TRP A 161 -13.99 -1.30 -14.14
C TRP A 161 -13.95 -2.58 -13.29
N ALA A 162 -15.07 -2.97 -12.66
CA ALA A 162 -15.16 -4.22 -11.90
C ALA A 162 -14.76 -5.44 -12.73
N ARG A 163 -15.13 -5.50 -14.02
CA ARG A 163 -14.69 -6.58 -14.92
C ARG A 163 -13.17 -6.60 -15.13
N ARG A 164 -12.51 -5.43 -15.14
CA ARG A 164 -11.04 -5.36 -15.23
C ARG A 164 -10.39 -5.83 -13.94
N VAL A 165 -10.90 -5.38 -12.80
CA VAL A 165 -10.46 -5.85 -11.47
C VAL A 165 -10.67 -7.34 -11.33
N GLN A 166 -11.83 -7.88 -11.73
CA GLN A 166 -12.11 -9.31 -11.70
C GLN A 166 -11.08 -10.13 -12.49
N LYS A 167 -10.73 -9.70 -13.71
CA LYS A 167 -9.71 -10.39 -14.52
C LYS A 167 -8.35 -10.39 -13.82
N TYR A 168 -7.99 -9.28 -13.18
CA TYR A 168 -6.77 -9.17 -12.42
C TYR A 168 -6.78 -10.08 -11.19
N LEU A 169 -7.85 -10.06 -10.39
CA LEU A 169 -8.00 -10.93 -9.23
C LEU A 169 -7.95 -12.41 -9.62
N ALA A 170 -8.65 -12.80 -10.69
CA ALA A 170 -8.64 -14.19 -11.19
C ALA A 170 -7.23 -14.65 -11.59
N HIS A 171 -6.43 -13.75 -12.19
CA HIS A 171 -5.05 -14.07 -12.53
C HIS A 171 -4.16 -14.22 -11.29
N VAL A 172 -4.28 -13.32 -10.32
CA VAL A 172 -3.57 -13.42 -9.04
C VAL A 172 -4.01 -14.66 -8.27
N GLU A 173 -5.30 -14.97 -8.25
CA GLU A 173 -5.83 -16.18 -7.62
C GLU A 173 -5.25 -17.46 -8.23
N MET A 174 -5.16 -17.53 -9.56
CA MET A 174 -4.56 -18.66 -10.26
C MET A 174 -3.09 -18.87 -9.85
N LEU A 175 -2.34 -17.80 -9.58
CA LEU A 175 -0.92 -17.86 -9.22
C LEU A 175 -0.67 -18.17 -7.75
N PHE A 176 -1.50 -17.66 -6.85
CA PHE A 176 -1.23 -17.68 -5.40
C PHE A 176 -2.25 -18.49 -4.59
N SER A 177 -3.41 -18.82 -5.16
CA SER A 177 -4.51 -19.51 -4.45
C SER A 177 -4.79 -18.92 -3.06
N PRO A 178 -5.02 -17.59 -2.93
CA PRO A 178 -5.23 -16.98 -1.62
C PRO A 178 -6.55 -17.42 -0.99
N GLU A 179 -6.62 -17.38 0.33
CA GLU A 179 -7.90 -17.52 1.05
C GLU A 179 -8.67 -16.19 1.10
N LEU A 180 -7.94 -15.07 1.01
CA LEU A 180 -8.52 -13.74 1.20
C LEU A 180 -7.81 -12.69 0.33
N PHE A 181 -8.62 -11.90 -0.39
CA PHE A 181 -8.23 -10.61 -0.94
C PHE A 181 -8.78 -9.47 -0.09
N ILE A 182 -7.93 -8.54 0.32
CA ILE A 182 -8.32 -7.30 0.99
C ILE A 182 -8.16 -6.15 -0.01
N ILE A 183 -9.24 -5.44 -0.32
CA ILE A 183 -9.24 -4.36 -1.29
C ILE A 183 -9.09 -3.02 -0.55
N GLY A 184 -7.91 -2.44 -0.66
CA GLY A 184 -7.50 -1.18 -0.05
C GLY A 184 -7.44 0.00 -1.03
N GLY A 185 -6.83 1.09 -0.56
CA GLY A 185 -6.76 2.36 -1.28
C GLY A 185 -8.05 3.18 -1.18
N GLY A 186 -8.06 4.36 -1.79
CA GLY A 186 -9.20 5.30 -1.72
C GLY A 186 -10.53 4.73 -2.19
N VAL A 187 -10.48 3.78 -3.13
CA VAL A 187 -11.66 3.14 -3.70
C VAL A 187 -12.38 2.19 -2.73
N SER A 188 -11.71 1.71 -1.68
CA SER A 188 -12.33 0.83 -0.67
C SER A 188 -13.55 1.46 -0.01
N ARG A 189 -13.62 2.79 0.07
CA ARG A 189 -14.78 3.55 0.56
C ARG A 189 -16.02 3.43 -0.33
N LYS A 190 -15.85 2.94 -1.56
CA LYS A 190 -16.90 2.74 -2.58
C LYS A 190 -17.03 1.25 -2.94
N ALA A 191 -16.62 0.37 -2.04
CA ALA A 191 -16.61 -1.08 -2.23
C ALA A 191 -18.00 -1.63 -2.63
N ASP A 192 -19.05 -1.06 -2.07
CA ASP A 192 -20.46 -1.36 -2.38
C ASP A 192 -20.81 -1.19 -3.87
N LYS A 193 -20.06 -0.35 -4.61
CA LYS A 193 -20.33 -0.07 -6.03
C LYS A 193 -19.70 -1.07 -6.99
N PHE A 194 -18.72 -1.84 -6.56
CA PHE A 194 -18.00 -2.72 -7.48
C PHE A 194 -17.73 -4.13 -6.95
N LEU A 195 -17.53 -4.34 -5.63
CA LEU A 195 -17.30 -5.69 -5.12
C LEU A 195 -18.46 -6.65 -5.42
N PRO A 196 -19.75 -6.26 -5.31
CA PRO A 196 -20.86 -7.15 -5.69
C PRO A 196 -20.91 -7.50 -7.19
N LEU A 197 -20.12 -6.81 -8.03
CA LEU A 197 -20.04 -7.05 -9.47
C LEU A 197 -18.86 -7.97 -9.85
N ILE A 198 -18.06 -8.38 -8.87
CA ILE A 198 -16.94 -9.32 -9.06
C ILE A 198 -17.44 -10.72 -8.81
N GLU A 199 -17.35 -11.56 -9.84
CA GLU A 199 -17.84 -12.93 -9.82
C GLU A 199 -16.71 -13.91 -10.20
N GLY A 200 -16.86 -15.20 -9.86
CA GLY A 200 -15.94 -16.25 -10.29
C GLY A 200 -14.59 -16.25 -9.58
N ILE A 201 -14.44 -15.53 -8.48
CA ILE A 201 -13.30 -15.60 -7.57
C ILE A 201 -13.68 -16.52 -6.42
N GLN A 202 -12.83 -17.51 -6.11
CA GLN A 202 -13.07 -18.49 -5.04
C GLN A 202 -12.63 -17.96 -3.68
N ALA A 203 -11.57 -17.14 -3.66
CA ALA A 203 -11.11 -16.45 -2.46
C ALA A 203 -12.19 -15.48 -1.95
N GLU A 204 -12.25 -15.29 -0.65
CA GLU A 204 -13.06 -14.23 -0.07
C GLU A 204 -12.51 -12.87 -0.51
N VAL A 205 -13.36 -11.95 -0.93
CA VAL A 205 -12.96 -10.58 -1.36
C VAL A 205 -13.66 -9.57 -0.48
N VAL A 206 -12.90 -8.83 0.33
CA VAL A 206 -13.43 -7.87 1.30
C VAL A 206 -12.78 -6.48 1.18
N PRO A 207 -13.47 -5.41 1.56
CA PRO A 207 -12.81 -4.10 1.66
C PRO A 207 -11.91 -4.02 2.89
N ALA A 208 -10.85 -3.23 2.81
CA ALA A 208 -10.02 -2.85 3.94
C ALA A 208 -10.84 -2.13 5.01
N GLN A 209 -10.62 -2.47 6.28
CA GLN A 209 -11.39 -1.95 7.42
C GLN A 209 -10.77 -0.69 8.02
N LEU A 210 -9.44 -0.58 8.02
CA LEU A 210 -8.73 0.50 8.70
C LEU A 210 -8.70 1.82 7.93
N ARG A 211 -9.16 1.82 6.67
CA ARG A 211 -9.24 3.02 5.81
C ARG A 211 -7.93 3.82 5.80
N ASN A 212 -6.81 3.13 5.65
CA ASN A 212 -5.48 3.71 5.59
C ASN A 212 -5.32 4.54 4.31
N ASN A 213 -5.56 5.83 4.41
CA ASN A 213 -5.31 6.83 3.35
C ASN A 213 -4.72 8.08 4.00
#